data_eb80e0cbbdcf7643e98067cf7665f800
#
_entry.id   eb80e0cbbdcf7643e98067cf7665f800
#
_cell.length_a   1.000
_cell.length_b   1.000
_cell.length_c   1.000
_cell.angle_alpha   90.00
_cell.angle_beta   90.00
_cell.angle_gamma   90.00
#
_symmetry.space_group_name_H-M   'P 1'
#
loop_
_entity.id
_entity.type
_entity.pdbx_description
1 polymer ?
#
loop_
_entity_poly.entity_id
_entity_poly.type
_entity_poly.pdbx_seq_one_letter_code
_entity_poly.pdbx_strand_id
1 'polypeptide(L)'
;MLNGKDIWTEYQVFLREEKAGEQKNLEALLTPAKMKAHVAVAFREEDGEKYSDRLLPKSEARDIKLHFAIMADSKAQFLQRYRRFIQALKTGNDGWLVWTFPTLGLEMRTFLTEFTPFDALTNLWVEEAHCGALHAVFREPKPSF
;
A
#
# COMPACT_ATOMS: atom_id res chain seq x y z
N MET A 1 5.61 9.19 -4.77
CA MET A 1 4.69 10.32 -5.01
C MET A 1 3.25 9.84 -4.94
N LEU A 2 2.39 10.64 -4.38
CA LEU A 2 0.96 10.36 -4.26
C LEU A 2 0.18 11.44 -5.02
N ASN A 3 -0.62 11.01 -6.00
CA ASN A 3 -1.41 11.91 -6.86
C ASN A 3 -0.58 13.08 -7.45
N GLY A 4 0.65 12.77 -7.89
CA GLY A 4 1.58 13.74 -8.45
C GLY A 4 2.33 14.61 -7.46
N LYS A 5 2.14 14.41 -6.15
CA LYS A 5 2.81 15.16 -5.09
C LYS A 5 3.80 14.28 -4.33
N ASP A 6 4.96 14.84 -3.99
CA ASP A 6 5.94 14.18 -3.14
C ASP A 6 5.42 14.13 -1.70
N ILE A 7 5.27 12.94 -1.14
CA ILE A 7 4.74 12.77 0.22
C ILE A 7 5.66 13.36 1.29
N TRP A 8 6.97 13.38 1.07
CA TRP A 8 7.90 14.02 2.00
C TRP A 8 7.72 15.53 2.01
N THR A 9 7.66 16.15 0.83
CA THR A 9 7.50 17.61 0.72
C THR A 9 6.15 18.09 1.24
N GLU A 10 5.08 17.37 0.93
CA GLU A 10 3.71 17.76 1.29
C GLU A 10 3.33 17.41 2.73
N TYR A 11 3.73 16.23 3.21
CA TYR A 11 3.24 15.69 4.48
C TYR A 11 4.33 15.38 5.49
N GLN A 12 5.60 15.46 5.11
CA GLN A 12 6.74 15.01 5.92
C GLN A 12 6.63 13.52 6.27
N VAL A 13 6.16 12.74 5.32
CA VAL A 13 5.95 11.29 5.41
C VAL A 13 6.92 10.58 4.48
N PHE A 14 7.43 9.44 4.90
CA PHE A 14 8.28 8.59 4.06
C PHE A 14 7.95 7.11 4.27
N LEU A 15 8.32 6.29 3.32
CA LEU A 15 8.24 4.84 3.44
C LEU A 15 9.32 4.36 4.41
N ARG A 16 8.92 3.50 5.34
CA ARG A 16 9.77 3.02 6.41
C ARG A 16 9.76 1.50 6.47
N GLU A 17 10.90 0.91 6.82
CA GLU A 17 10.99 -0.50 7.19
C GLU A 17 10.99 -0.65 8.72
N GLU A 18 10.45 -1.77 9.24
CA GLU A 18 10.37 -2.01 10.68
C GLU A 18 11.73 -2.31 11.28
N LYS A 19 12.57 -3.01 10.55
CA LYS A 19 13.91 -3.41 10.98
C LYS A 19 14.94 -3.08 9.92
N ALA A 20 16.16 -2.82 10.35
CA ALA A 20 17.27 -2.60 9.44
C ALA A 20 17.49 -3.83 8.52
N GLY A 21 17.63 -3.59 7.24
CA GLY A 21 17.83 -4.63 6.23
C GLY A 21 16.54 -5.26 5.67
N GLU A 22 15.38 -4.96 6.23
CA GLU A 22 14.11 -5.38 5.65
C GLU A 22 13.77 -4.56 4.42
N GLN A 23 13.01 -5.15 3.50
CA GLN A 23 12.53 -4.50 2.28
C GLN A 23 11.05 -4.79 2.05
N LYS A 24 10.26 -4.75 3.10
CA LYS A 24 8.83 -5.11 3.05
C LYS A 24 8.01 -4.23 2.12
N ASN A 25 8.30 -2.92 2.07
CA ASN A 25 7.62 -2.03 1.13
C ASN A 25 7.93 -2.41 -0.31
N LEU A 26 9.20 -2.63 -0.62
CA LEU A 26 9.62 -3.04 -1.96
C LEU A 26 9.04 -4.40 -2.34
N GLU A 27 9.07 -5.35 -1.43
CA GLU A 27 8.48 -6.69 -1.63
C GLU A 27 6.98 -6.59 -1.90
N ALA A 28 6.25 -5.77 -1.13
CA ALA A 28 4.82 -5.56 -1.35
C ALA A 28 4.52 -4.93 -2.71
N LEU A 29 5.33 -3.97 -3.14
CA LEU A 29 5.17 -3.31 -4.43
C LEU A 29 5.46 -4.24 -5.60
N LEU A 30 6.43 -5.13 -5.46
CA LEU A 30 6.90 -5.99 -6.54
C LEU A 30 6.25 -7.39 -6.57
N THR A 31 5.45 -7.73 -5.57
CA THR A 31 4.73 -9.01 -5.56
C THR A 31 3.61 -8.99 -6.59
N PRO A 32 3.64 -9.87 -7.59
CA PRO A 32 2.59 -9.91 -8.60
C PRO A 32 1.23 -10.29 -8.02
N ALA A 33 0.17 -9.87 -8.70
CA ALA A 33 -1.18 -10.27 -8.35
C ALA A 33 -1.39 -11.78 -8.58
N LYS A 34 -2.28 -12.35 -7.80
CA LYS A 34 -2.71 -13.75 -8.01
C LYS A 34 -3.49 -13.86 -9.30
N MET A 35 -3.45 -15.04 -9.88
CA MET A 35 -4.23 -15.33 -11.07
C MET A 35 -5.63 -15.81 -10.70
N LYS A 36 -6.62 -15.39 -11.48
CA LYS A 36 -7.97 -15.92 -11.37
C LYS A 36 -7.99 -17.40 -11.72
N ALA A 37 -8.77 -18.17 -10.97
CA ALA A 37 -8.95 -19.59 -11.24
C ALA A 37 -9.60 -19.80 -12.62
N HIS A 38 -9.12 -20.81 -13.34
CA HIS A 38 -9.76 -21.24 -14.56
C HIS A 38 -10.97 -22.14 -14.23
N VAL A 39 -11.95 -22.11 -15.12
CA VAL A 39 -13.11 -23.01 -15.00
C VAL A 39 -12.65 -24.44 -15.27
N ALA A 40 -12.84 -25.31 -14.29
CA ALA A 40 -12.49 -26.72 -14.37
C ALA A 40 -13.74 -27.59 -14.32
N VAL A 41 -13.70 -28.74 -14.97
CA VAL A 41 -14.73 -29.77 -14.88
C VAL A 41 -14.09 -31.04 -14.36
N ALA A 42 -14.63 -31.57 -13.25
CA ALA A 42 -14.21 -32.84 -12.68
C ALA A 42 -15.31 -33.89 -12.85
N PHE A 43 -14.95 -35.04 -13.35
CA PHE A 43 -15.86 -36.18 -13.49
C PHE A 43 -15.51 -37.20 -12.42
N ARG A 44 -16.54 -37.78 -11.79
CA ARG A 44 -16.39 -38.76 -10.71
C ARG A 44 -15.63 -40.00 -11.13
N GLU A 45 -15.81 -40.43 -12.38
CA GLU A 45 -15.25 -41.64 -12.94
C GLU A 45 -13.89 -41.42 -13.61
N GLU A 46 -13.34 -40.21 -13.58
CA GLU A 46 -12.08 -39.88 -14.21
C GLU A 46 -11.11 -39.26 -13.18
N ASP A 47 -9.82 -39.53 -13.38
CA ASP A 47 -8.78 -38.91 -12.58
C ASP A 47 -8.59 -37.42 -12.97
N GLY A 48 -8.41 -36.60 -11.95
CA GLY A 48 -8.06 -35.19 -12.13
C GLY A 48 -9.20 -34.30 -12.59
N GLU A 49 -8.85 -33.25 -13.27
CA GLU A 49 -9.76 -32.21 -13.73
C GLU A 49 -9.55 -31.91 -15.21
N LYS A 50 -10.61 -31.47 -15.85
CA LYS A 50 -10.55 -31.05 -17.26
C LYS A 50 -10.68 -29.58 -17.41
N TYR A 51 -9.83 -29.01 -18.26
CA TYR A 51 -9.85 -27.57 -18.61
C TYR A 51 -10.05 -27.41 -20.11
N SER A 52 -10.47 -26.20 -20.51
CA SER A 52 -10.49 -25.85 -21.93
C SER A 52 -9.08 -25.89 -22.51
N ASP A 53 -8.96 -26.36 -23.77
CA ASP A 53 -7.67 -26.36 -24.49
C ASP A 53 -7.07 -24.96 -24.62
N ARG A 54 -7.91 -23.94 -24.60
CA ARG A 54 -7.49 -22.54 -24.61
C ARG A 54 -7.84 -21.90 -23.26
N LEU A 55 -6.81 -21.57 -22.48
CA LEU A 55 -6.94 -20.84 -21.23
C LEU A 55 -6.80 -19.33 -21.51
N LEU A 56 -7.61 -18.54 -20.81
CA LEU A 56 -7.56 -17.07 -20.84
C LEU A 56 -7.07 -16.58 -19.47
N PRO A 57 -5.75 -16.46 -19.26
CA PRO A 57 -5.23 -16.06 -17.96
C PRO A 57 -5.57 -14.61 -17.64
N LYS A 58 -6.11 -14.38 -16.45
CA LYS A 58 -6.46 -13.06 -15.92
C LYS A 58 -5.96 -12.93 -14.49
N SER A 59 -5.51 -11.75 -14.12
CA SER A 59 -5.08 -11.46 -12.77
C SER A 59 -6.25 -11.02 -11.89
N GLU A 60 -6.16 -11.37 -10.60
CA GLU A 60 -7.03 -10.81 -9.57
C GLU A 60 -6.56 -9.40 -9.18
N ALA A 61 -7.41 -8.65 -8.49
CA ALA A 61 -6.97 -7.45 -7.80
C ALA A 61 -5.94 -7.83 -6.73
N ARG A 62 -5.03 -6.92 -6.38
CA ARG A 62 -4.07 -7.17 -5.31
C ARG A 62 -4.18 -6.14 -4.19
N ASP A 63 -3.84 -6.55 -2.99
CA ASP A 63 -3.73 -5.68 -1.83
C ASP A 63 -2.25 -5.42 -1.56
N ILE A 64 -1.93 -4.15 -1.31
CA ILE A 64 -0.56 -3.70 -1.09
C ILE A 64 -0.51 -3.01 0.26
N LYS A 65 0.27 -3.57 1.18
CA LYS A 65 0.50 -2.99 2.50
C LYS A 65 1.78 -2.15 2.48
N LEU A 66 1.66 -0.86 2.75
CA LEU A 66 2.77 0.05 2.83
C LEU A 66 2.97 0.54 4.26
N HIS A 67 4.21 0.69 4.65
CA HIS A 67 4.65 1.15 5.95
C HIS A 67 5.18 2.57 5.82
N PHE A 68 4.63 3.50 6.61
CA PHE A 68 4.99 4.91 6.58
C PHE A 68 5.51 5.36 7.93
N ALA A 69 6.36 6.37 7.92
CA ALA A 69 6.73 7.12 9.11
C ALA A 69 6.47 8.61 8.89
N ILE A 70 6.04 9.28 9.95
CA ILE A 70 5.75 10.72 9.96
C ILE A 70 6.65 11.36 10.98
N MET A 71 7.31 12.48 10.60
CA MET A 71 8.19 13.25 11.46
C MET A 71 7.65 14.65 11.70
N ALA A 72 7.88 15.17 12.89
CA ALA A 72 7.57 16.57 13.25
C ALA A 72 8.46 17.06 14.39
N ASP A 73 8.59 18.38 14.52
CA ASP A 73 9.41 19.01 15.56
C ASP A 73 8.64 19.29 16.85
N SER A 74 7.33 19.27 16.80
CA SER A 74 6.46 19.47 17.96
C SER A 74 5.25 18.54 17.93
N LYS A 75 4.64 18.34 19.08
CA LYS A 75 3.44 17.54 19.27
C LYS A 75 2.26 18.04 18.43
N ALA A 76 2.02 19.36 18.47
CA ALA A 76 0.94 19.98 17.69
C ALA A 76 1.16 19.81 16.19
N GLN A 77 2.41 20.02 15.73
CA GLN A 77 2.79 19.84 14.32
C GLN A 77 2.67 18.37 13.89
N PHE A 78 3.07 17.43 14.76
CA PHE A 78 2.92 16.01 14.49
C PHE A 78 1.45 15.63 14.24
N LEU A 79 0.56 16.04 15.13
CA LEU A 79 -0.86 15.74 15.00
C LEU A 79 -1.48 16.38 13.74
N GLN A 80 -1.07 17.59 13.42
CA GLN A 80 -1.52 18.29 12.22
C GLN A 80 -1.08 17.54 10.94
N ARG A 81 0.17 17.15 10.86
CA ARG A 81 0.73 16.38 9.74
C ARG A 81 0.09 15.00 9.62
N TYR A 82 -0.09 14.32 10.74
CA TYR A 82 -0.75 13.03 10.80
C TYR A 82 -2.18 13.10 10.25
N ARG A 83 -2.98 14.03 10.75
CA ARG A 83 -4.36 14.24 10.28
C ARG A 83 -4.41 14.58 8.80
N ARG A 84 -3.52 15.44 8.35
CA ARG A 84 -3.47 15.86 6.94
C ARG A 84 -3.16 14.68 6.03
N PHE A 85 -2.21 13.84 6.41
CA PHE A 85 -1.86 12.65 5.65
C PHE A 85 -3.00 11.62 5.62
N ILE A 86 -3.57 11.33 6.78
CA ILE A 86 -4.72 10.41 6.88
C ILE A 86 -5.89 10.91 6.02
N GLN A 87 -6.18 12.21 6.08
CA GLN A 87 -7.24 12.80 5.28
C GLN A 87 -6.95 12.69 3.78
N ALA A 88 -5.71 12.90 3.37
CA ALA A 88 -5.29 12.75 1.99
C ALA A 88 -5.46 11.30 1.50
N LEU A 89 -5.14 10.31 2.34
CA LEU A 89 -5.35 8.90 2.00
C LEU A 89 -6.83 8.51 1.93
N LYS A 90 -7.66 9.10 2.77
CA LYS A 90 -9.10 8.80 2.78
C LYS A 90 -9.85 9.46 1.62
N THR A 91 -9.51 10.68 1.29
CA THR A 91 -10.22 11.43 0.23
C THR A 91 -9.64 11.15 -1.15
N GLY A 92 -8.32 11.16 -1.28
CA GLY A 92 -7.66 10.99 -2.57
C GLY A 92 -8.17 11.96 -3.63
N ASN A 93 -8.16 11.53 -4.87
CA ASN A 93 -8.80 12.21 -5.99
C ASN A 93 -10.04 11.39 -6.37
N ASP A 94 -11.22 11.81 -5.93
CA ASP A 94 -12.47 11.04 -6.02
C ASP A 94 -12.35 9.63 -5.42
N GLY A 95 -11.63 9.53 -4.30
CA GLY A 95 -11.33 8.26 -3.63
C GLY A 95 -10.13 7.50 -4.17
N TRP A 96 -9.59 7.89 -5.31
CA TRP A 96 -8.46 7.20 -5.93
C TRP A 96 -7.13 7.75 -5.46
N LEU A 97 -6.17 6.84 -5.27
CA LEU A 97 -4.80 7.14 -4.86
C LEU A 97 -3.86 6.60 -5.93
N VAL A 98 -3.25 7.48 -6.69
CA VAL A 98 -2.27 7.12 -7.71
C VAL A 98 -0.87 7.24 -7.10
N TRP A 99 -0.22 6.10 -6.89
CA TRP A 99 1.13 6.04 -6.37
C TRP A 99 2.12 5.94 -7.52
N THR A 100 3.11 6.81 -7.52
CA THR A 100 4.18 6.82 -8.50
C THR A 100 5.52 6.65 -7.81
N PHE A 101 6.30 5.67 -8.26
CA PHE A 101 7.65 5.38 -7.76
C PHE A 101 8.65 5.58 -8.91
N PRO A 102 9.18 6.80 -9.09
CA PRO A 102 10.02 7.12 -10.24
C PRO A 102 11.26 6.25 -10.38
N THR A 103 11.89 5.87 -9.26
CA THR A 103 13.07 4.99 -9.26
C THR A 103 12.79 3.58 -9.78
N LEU A 104 11.55 3.11 -9.62
CA LEU A 104 11.10 1.80 -10.10
C LEU A 104 10.39 1.88 -11.45
N GLY A 105 10.06 3.09 -11.91
CA GLY A 105 9.20 3.28 -13.07
C GLY A 105 7.81 2.70 -12.89
N LEU A 106 7.33 2.63 -11.63
CA LEU A 106 6.06 2.00 -11.26
C LEU A 106 5.00 3.05 -10.97
N GLU A 107 3.82 2.88 -11.55
CA GLU A 107 2.64 3.67 -11.23
C GLU A 107 1.47 2.73 -10.92
N MET A 108 0.75 3.00 -9.83
CA MET A 108 -0.37 2.18 -9.39
C MET A 108 -1.58 3.06 -9.11
N ARG A 109 -2.74 2.64 -9.56
CA ARG A 109 -4.02 3.26 -9.23
C ARG A 109 -4.73 2.41 -8.19
N THR A 110 -4.83 2.94 -6.98
CA THR A 110 -5.32 2.22 -5.81
C THR A 110 -6.40 3.00 -5.08
N PHE A 111 -6.99 2.37 -4.08
CA PHE A 111 -7.80 3.05 -3.07
C PHE A 111 -7.49 2.45 -1.70
N LEU A 112 -7.73 3.23 -0.66
CA LEU A 112 -7.49 2.80 0.72
C LEU A 112 -8.54 1.77 1.14
N THR A 113 -8.10 0.67 1.76
CA THR A 113 -9.00 -0.32 2.34
C THR A 113 -9.02 -0.25 3.86
N GLU A 114 -7.86 -0.18 4.50
CA GLU A 114 -7.77 -0.12 5.95
C GLU A 114 -6.48 0.49 6.44
N PHE A 115 -6.47 0.94 7.70
CA PHE A 115 -5.28 1.26 8.45
C PHE A 115 -5.02 0.17 9.48
N THR A 116 -3.74 -0.08 9.76
CA THR A 116 -3.34 -0.85 10.93
C THR A 116 -3.11 0.08 12.12
N PRO A 117 -2.99 -0.43 13.35
CA PRO A 117 -2.76 0.40 14.52
C PRO A 117 -1.53 1.29 14.40
N PHE A 118 -1.64 2.51 14.92
CA PHE A 118 -0.55 3.48 15.00
C PHE A 118 0.52 2.99 15.97
N ASP A 119 1.79 3.20 15.61
CA ASP A 119 2.95 2.88 16.44
C ASP A 119 3.75 4.16 16.71
N ALA A 120 3.80 4.57 17.97
CA ALA A 120 4.60 5.71 18.40
C ALA A 120 6.07 5.32 18.48
N LEU A 121 6.90 5.90 17.63
CA LEU A 121 8.35 5.63 17.61
C LEU A 121 9.13 6.48 18.61
N THR A 122 8.54 7.60 19.03
CA THR A 122 9.07 8.50 20.05
C THR A 122 8.01 8.76 21.11
N ASN A 123 8.43 9.34 22.25
CA ASN A 123 7.48 9.75 23.30
C ASN A 123 6.75 11.01 22.85
N LEU A 124 5.48 10.88 22.46
CA LEU A 124 4.65 11.98 21.98
C LEU A 124 4.16 12.92 23.11
N TRP A 125 4.43 12.57 24.37
CA TRP A 125 4.03 13.39 25.52
C TRP A 125 5.04 14.48 25.87
N VAL A 126 6.26 14.43 25.31
CA VAL A 126 7.29 15.45 25.48
C VAL A 126 7.36 16.37 24.27
N GLU A 127 7.80 17.64 24.48
CA GLU A 127 7.90 18.66 23.44
C GLU A 127 9.25 18.60 22.70
N GLU A 128 9.61 17.42 22.21
CA GLU A 128 10.80 17.19 21.41
C GLU A 128 10.40 16.73 20.00
N ALA A 129 11.37 16.35 19.19
CA ALA A 129 11.10 15.76 17.87
C ALA A 129 10.24 14.51 18.00
N HIS A 130 9.20 14.41 17.19
CA HIS A 130 8.21 13.34 17.24
C HIS A 130 8.22 12.52 15.95
N CYS A 131 8.15 11.22 16.10
CA CYS A 131 8.05 10.28 15.00
C CYS A 131 7.03 9.20 15.31
N GLY A 132 6.20 8.89 14.36
CA GLY A 132 5.23 7.80 14.46
C GLY A 132 5.18 7.00 13.16
N ALA A 133 4.81 5.74 13.29
CA ALA A 133 4.65 4.84 12.16
C ALA A 133 3.18 4.47 11.98
N LEU A 134 2.77 4.32 10.75
CA LEU A 134 1.48 3.76 10.42
C LEU A 134 1.60 2.85 9.20
N HIS A 135 0.73 1.88 9.14
CA HIS A 135 0.63 0.97 8.01
C HIS A 135 -0.74 1.14 7.37
N ALA A 136 -0.80 1.11 6.08
CA ALA A 136 -2.06 1.19 5.36
C ALA A 136 -2.10 0.13 4.26
N VAL A 137 -3.27 -0.42 4.01
CA VAL A 137 -3.50 -1.39 2.95
C VAL A 137 -4.26 -0.72 1.83
N PHE A 138 -3.73 -0.83 0.63
CA PHE A 138 -4.31 -0.28 -0.58
C PHE A 138 -4.71 -1.41 -1.52
N ARG A 139 -5.83 -1.26 -2.18
CA ARG A 139 -6.27 -2.22 -3.19
C ARG A 139 -6.03 -1.67 -4.59
N GLU A 140 -5.34 -2.44 -5.39
CA GLU A 140 -5.13 -2.18 -6.81
C GLU A 140 -6.07 -3.08 -7.62
N PRO A 141 -7.21 -2.54 -8.12
CA PRO A 141 -8.19 -3.35 -8.83
C PRO A 141 -7.70 -3.93 -10.14
N LYS A 142 -6.85 -3.16 -10.84
CA LYS A 142 -6.22 -3.57 -12.09
C LYS A 142 -4.70 -3.57 -11.87
N PRO A 143 -4.12 -4.72 -11.49
CA PRO A 143 -2.72 -4.78 -11.16
C PRO A 143 -1.83 -4.45 -12.35
N SER A 144 -0.71 -3.77 -12.06
CA SER A 144 0.28 -3.39 -13.06
C SER A 144 1.07 -4.61 -13.58
N PHE A 145 1.10 -5.65 -12.78
CA PHE A 145 1.75 -6.92 -13.13
C PHE A 145 1.32 -8.06 -12.21
#